data_d97ec3e75a07a9631f7903c9b77d4b15
#
_entry.id   d97ec3e75a07a9631f7903c9b77d4b15
#
_cell.length_a   1.000
_cell.length_b   1.000
_cell.length_c   1.000
_cell.angle_alpha   90.00
_cell.angle_beta   90.00
_cell.angle_gamma   90.00
#
_symmetry.space_group_name_H-M   'P 1'
#
loop_
_entity.id
_entity.type
_entity.pdbx_description
1 polymer ?
#
loop_
_entity_poly.entity_id
_entity_poly.type
_entity_poly.pdbx_seq_one_letter_code
_entity_poly.pdbx_strand_id
1 'polypeptide(L)'
;MQIGVLKERRAGETRVAATPDTVKKLVAAGCKITVESGAGAGSQISDALFQEAGASIAPNAAAAAASDVVLKIQRPMTAAEGTDEIGYLKSGSVLMAHLSALTDKPLMQALASQGVMSFALELMPRISRAQSMDILSSQSNLAGYKAVVDAAATFGRAMPMMMTAAGTIAPARVLVFGAGVAGLQAIATAKRMGAVVYATDVRYATKEQVESLGGKFIVVDEEKMKAAQTAGGYAKEMDDDFKKKQADAVRAEVAKSDIVITTALIPGRPAPRLVAGDVVALMKAGSVIVDLAAEAGGNVEGTVKDQAVMTANGVTILGYTNMSARLGRDSSSLFARNIFNFLTLMLEKGTGNLKINWEDELVKGTLVTKDGRIVHPSLAG
;
A
#
# COMPACT_ATOMS: atom_id res chain seq x y z
N MET A 1 -30.01 -2.92 5.45
CA MET A 1 -28.94 -2.18 6.13
C MET A 1 -28.50 -1.01 5.26
N GLN A 2 -28.08 0.10 5.87
CA GLN A 2 -27.55 1.27 5.16
C GLN A 2 -26.02 1.30 5.25
N ILE A 3 -25.36 1.54 4.11
CA ILE A 3 -23.91 1.65 4.00
C ILE A 3 -23.55 3.05 3.54
N GLY A 4 -22.72 3.75 4.31
CA GLY A 4 -22.19 5.07 4.00
C GLY A 4 -20.79 4.99 3.41
N VAL A 5 -20.52 5.78 2.37
CA VAL A 5 -19.20 5.93 1.77
C VAL A 5 -18.79 7.37 1.93
N LEU A 6 -17.74 7.62 2.71
CA LEU A 6 -17.27 8.97 2.96
C LEU A 6 -16.23 9.41 1.93
N LYS A 7 -16.21 10.72 1.68
CA LYS A 7 -15.13 11.36 0.93
C LYS A 7 -13.86 11.38 1.78
N GLU A 8 -12.74 11.02 1.17
CA GLU A 8 -11.44 11.14 1.82
C GLU A 8 -10.96 12.61 1.83
N ARG A 9 -10.39 13.03 2.97
CA ARG A 9 -10.01 14.43 3.23
C ARG A 9 -8.52 14.63 3.43
N ARG A 10 -7.75 13.55 3.62
CA ARG A 10 -6.30 13.64 3.78
C ARG A 10 -5.65 14.14 2.50
N ALA A 11 -4.67 15.01 2.64
CA ALA A 11 -3.91 15.53 1.50
C ALA A 11 -3.32 14.38 0.68
N GLY A 12 -3.43 14.47 -0.65
CA GLY A 12 -2.94 13.44 -1.57
C GLY A 12 -3.78 12.16 -1.64
N GLU A 13 -4.89 12.04 -0.89
CA GLU A 13 -5.80 10.90 -1.04
C GLU A 13 -6.82 11.17 -2.14
N THR A 14 -6.80 10.33 -3.15
CA THR A 14 -7.67 10.45 -4.34
C THR A 14 -8.66 9.29 -4.46
N ARG A 15 -8.50 8.26 -3.64
CA ARG A 15 -9.29 7.03 -3.69
C ARG A 15 -10.65 7.21 -3.03
N VAL A 16 -11.55 6.29 -3.33
CA VAL A 16 -12.87 6.15 -2.70
C VAL A 16 -13.13 4.68 -2.37
N ALA A 17 -13.76 4.42 -1.22
CA ALA A 17 -13.92 3.07 -0.68
C ALA A 17 -15.01 2.22 -1.39
N ALA A 18 -15.76 2.80 -2.31
CA ALA A 18 -16.70 2.10 -3.17
C ALA A 18 -16.61 2.61 -4.61
N THR A 19 -16.99 1.78 -5.56
CA THR A 19 -17.09 2.14 -6.98
C THR A 19 -18.50 1.78 -7.48
N PRO A 20 -18.95 2.32 -8.64
CA PRO A 20 -20.24 1.94 -9.22
C PRO A 20 -20.44 0.43 -9.34
N ASP A 21 -19.38 -0.33 -9.67
CA ASP A 21 -19.44 -1.80 -9.74
C ASP A 21 -19.75 -2.44 -8.38
N THR A 22 -19.04 -2.01 -7.31
CA THR A 22 -19.30 -2.55 -5.96
C THR A 22 -20.61 -2.07 -5.39
N VAL A 23 -21.04 -0.84 -5.70
CA VAL A 23 -22.37 -0.31 -5.33
C VAL A 23 -23.49 -1.17 -5.94
N LYS A 24 -23.44 -1.46 -7.25
CA LYS A 24 -24.42 -2.34 -7.91
C LYS A 24 -24.53 -3.70 -7.21
N LYS A 25 -23.39 -4.30 -6.84
CA LYS A 25 -23.34 -5.60 -6.16
C LYS A 25 -23.94 -5.53 -4.76
N LEU A 26 -23.65 -4.47 -3.99
CA LEU A 26 -24.20 -4.26 -2.64
C LEU A 26 -25.71 -4.00 -2.69
N VAL A 27 -26.17 -3.21 -3.66
CA VAL A 27 -27.60 -2.98 -3.89
C VAL A 27 -28.31 -4.28 -4.24
N ALA A 28 -27.74 -5.09 -5.13
CA ALA A 28 -28.26 -6.41 -5.46
C ALA A 28 -28.27 -7.38 -4.26
N ALA A 29 -27.38 -7.20 -3.29
CA ALA A 29 -27.38 -7.93 -2.03
C ALA A 29 -28.42 -7.44 -1.02
N GLY A 30 -29.21 -6.39 -1.34
CA GLY A 30 -30.26 -5.82 -0.49
C GLY A 30 -29.82 -4.64 0.39
N CYS A 31 -28.62 -4.10 0.19
CA CYS A 31 -28.13 -2.95 0.93
C CYS A 31 -28.59 -1.62 0.31
N LYS A 32 -28.79 -0.60 1.15
CA LYS A 32 -28.98 0.79 0.71
C LYS A 32 -27.63 1.51 0.82
N ILE A 33 -27.20 2.13 -0.27
CA ILE A 33 -25.90 2.79 -0.33
C ILE A 33 -26.07 4.31 -0.37
N THR A 34 -25.35 5.00 0.49
CA THR A 34 -25.28 6.46 0.52
C THR A 34 -23.84 6.90 0.35
N VAL A 35 -23.56 7.65 -0.70
CA VAL A 35 -22.21 8.16 -1.00
C VAL A 35 -22.19 9.67 -0.71
N GLU A 36 -21.17 10.13 -0.01
CA GLU A 36 -20.96 11.56 0.20
C GLU A 36 -20.66 12.25 -1.15
N SER A 37 -21.28 13.38 -1.41
CA SER A 37 -21.09 14.14 -2.65
C SER A 37 -19.62 14.45 -2.90
N GLY A 38 -19.18 14.18 -4.12
CA GLY A 38 -17.80 14.37 -4.54
C GLY A 38 -16.80 13.36 -3.96
N ALA A 39 -17.25 12.26 -3.30
CA ALA A 39 -16.35 11.24 -2.76
C ALA A 39 -15.49 10.56 -3.84
N GLY A 40 -16.04 10.38 -5.04
CA GLY A 40 -15.35 9.75 -6.16
C GLY A 40 -14.53 10.70 -7.04
N ALA A 41 -14.57 12.02 -6.78
CA ALA A 41 -13.98 13.01 -7.69
C ALA A 41 -12.48 12.80 -7.94
N GLY A 42 -11.71 12.50 -6.89
CA GLY A 42 -10.26 12.18 -7.01
C GLY A 42 -9.96 10.96 -7.86
N SER A 43 -10.91 10.04 -7.99
CA SER A 43 -10.84 8.82 -8.83
C SER A 43 -11.56 8.98 -10.18
N GLN A 44 -11.96 10.18 -10.55
CA GLN A 44 -12.72 10.46 -11.78
C GLN A 44 -14.06 9.70 -11.85
N ILE A 45 -14.70 9.51 -10.72
CA ILE A 45 -16.03 8.89 -10.59
C ILE A 45 -16.99 9.97 -10.11
N SER A 46 -17.93 10.35 -10.96
CA SER A 46 -18.93 11.38 -10.63
C SER A 46 -20.05 10.85 -9.73
N ASP A 47 -20.74 11.74 -9.03
CA ASP A 47 -21.92 11.40 -8.24
C ASP A 47 -23.01 10.76 -9.11
N ALA A 48 -23.16 11.20 -10.37
CA ALA A 48 -24.11 10.60 -11.31
C ALA A 48 -23.85 9.11 -11.56
N LEU A 49 -22.58 8.69 -11.70
CA LEU A 49 -22.23 7.28 -11.86
C LEU A 49 -22.58 6.42 -10.64
N PHE A 50 -22.49 6.99 -9.44
CA PHE A 50 -22.94 6.33 -8.22
C PHE A 50 -24.47 6.21 -8.17
N GLN A 51 -25.19 7.26 -8.58
CA GLN A 51 -26.66 7.25 -8.67
C GLN A 51 -27.17 6.22 -9.69
N GLU A 52 -26.56 6.16 -10.86
CA GLU A 52 -26.84 5.14 -11.89
C GLU A 52 -26.57 3.71 -11.38
N ALA A 53 -25.63 3.55 -10.45
CA ALA A 53 -25.35 2.28 -9.78
C ALA A 53 -26.35 1.94 -8.65
N GLY A 54 -27.26 2.85 -8.30
CA GLY A 54 -28.31 2.67 -7.29
C GLY A 54 -27.96 3.26 -5.92
N ALA A 55 -26.96 4.12 -5.81
CA ALA A 55 -26.66 4.85 -4.57
C ALA A 55 -27.44 6.16 -4.48
N SER A 56 -27.73 6.59 -3.25
CA SER A 56 -28.13 7.95 -2.94
C SER A 56 -26.92 8.83 -2.67
N ILE A 57 -26.98 10.12 -2.99
CA ILE A 57 -25.90 11.06 -2.71
C ILE A 57 -26.25 11.89 -1.46
N ALA A 58 -25.37 11.84 -0.47
CA ALA A 58 -25.47 12.66 0.75
C ALA A 58 -24.78 14.00 0.54
N PRO A 59 -25.32 15.11 1.04
CA PRO A 59 -24.73 16.43 0.84
C PRO A 59 -23.45 16.67 1.62
N ASN A 60 -23.19 15.87 2.66
CA ASN A 60 -22.01 16.01 3.54
C ASN A 60 -21.68 14.68 4.26
N ALA A 61 -20.54 14.69 4.98
CA ALA A 61 -20.06 13.54 5.73
C ALA A 61 -21.03 13.06 6.81
N ALA A 62 -21.62 13.98 7.58
CA ALA A 62 -22.50 13.60 8.68
C ALA A 62 -23.73 12.82 8.17
N ALA A 63 -24.30 13.23 7.03
CA ALA A 63 -25.43 12.53 6.40
C ALA A 63 -25.03 11.15 5.86
N ALA A 64 -23.84 11.01 5.29
CA ALA A 64 -23.34 9.71 4.83
C ALA A 64 -22.93 8.79 6.00
N ALA A 65 -22.34 9.34 7.06
CA ALA A 65 -21.90 8.60 8.24
C ALA A 65 -23.03 8.14 9.17
N ALA A 66 -24.25 8.69 9.01
CA ALA A 66 -25.45 8.25 9.73
C ALA A 66 -25.94 6.86 9.32
N SER A 67 -25.04 6.02 8.80
CA SER A 67 -25.27 4.68 8.28
C SER A 67 -24.93 3.59 9.29
N ASP A 68 -25.41 2.36 9.05
CA ASP A 68 -25.10 1.20 9.91
C ASP A 68 -23.66 0.70 9.70
N VAL A 69 -23.17 0.82 8.46
CA VAL A 69 -21.79 0.51 8.08
C VAL A 69 -21.20 1.70 7.34
N VAL A 70 -19.99 2.10 7.70
CA VAL A 70 -19.25 3.19 7.04
C VAL A 70 -17.98 2.63 6.42
N LEU A 71 -17.76 2.93 5.15
CA LEU A 71 -16.59 2.53 4.38
C LEU A 71 -15.68 3.73 4.13
N LYS A 72 -14.40 3.56 4.43
CA LYS A 72 -13.34 4.54 4.15
C LYS A 72 -12.09 3.86 3.60
N ILE A 73 -11.25 4.63 2.94
CA ILE A 73 -9.90 4.20 2.55
C ILE A 73 -8.97 4.32 3.75
N GLN A 74 -8.83 5.54 4.27
CA GLN A 74 -7.95 5.88 5.39
C GLN A 74 -8.72 5.92 6.71
N ARG A 75 -7.98 5.85 7.81
CA ARG A 75 -8.49 6.08 9.13
C ARG A 75 -9.22 7.44 9.23
N PRO A 76 -10.29 7.55 10.01
CA PRO A 76 -10.95 8.82 10.23
C PRO A 76 -9.97 9.89 10.71
N MET A 77 -10.19 11.13 10.29
CA MET A 77 -9.49 12.28 10.85
C MET A 77 -10.07 12.62 12.23
N THR A 78 -9.19 13.09 13.10
CA THR A 78 -9.57 13.62 14.42
C THR A 78 -9.71 15.13 14.36
N ALA A 79 -10.36 15.74 15.36
CA ALA A 79 -10.47 17.19 15.47
C ALA A 79 -9.10 17.90 15.43
N ALA A 80 -8.06 17.28 15.98
CA ALA A 80 -6.69 17.80 15.93
C ALA A 80 -6.10 17.84 14.50
N GLU A 81 -6.62 17.03 13.59
CA GLU A 81 -6.25 17.00 12.17
C GLU A 81 -7.13 17.93 11.30
N GLY A 82 -8.01 18.72 11.92
CA GLY A 82 -8.84 19.74 11.26
C GLY A 82 -10.28 19.31 10.94
N THR A 83 -10.62 18.03 11.08
CA THR A 83 -11.99 17.52 10.86
C THR A 83 -12.26 16.36 11.82
N ASP A 84 -13.29 16.49 12.65
CA ASP A 84 -13.72 15.38 13.52
C ASP A 84 -14.64 14.41 12.77
N GLU A 85 -14.04 13.47 12.03
CA GLU A 85 -14.80 12.44 11.32
C GLU A 85 -15.34 11.37 12.28
N ILE A 86 -14.74 11.21 13.48
CA ILE A 86 -15.20 10.24 14.49
C ILE A 86 -16.56 10.68 15.04
N GLY A 87 -16.73 11.99 15.31
CA GLY A 87 -17.98 12.55 15.79
C GLY A 87 -19.15 12.38 14.84
N TYR A 88 -18.91 12.15 13.55
CA TYR A 88 -19.96 11.85 12.58
C TYR A 88 -20.45 10.41 12.63
N LEU A 89 -19.65 9.49 13.18
CA LEU A 89 -19.99 8.06 13.22
C LEU A 89 -21.07 7.80 14.28
N LYS A 90 -22.12 7.11 13.87
CA LYS A 90 -23.20 6.71 14.78
C LYS A 90 -22.68 5.67 15.79
N SER A 91 -23.02 5.81 17.07
CA SER A 91 -22.77 4.76 18.06
C SER A 91 -23.46 3.46 17.63
N GLY A 92 -22.77 2.35 17.77
CA GLY A 92 -23.22 1.03 17.30
C GLY A 92 -23.00 0.80 15.79
N SER A 93 -22.50 1.78 15.03
CA SER A 93 -22.15 1.54 13.62
C SER A 93 -20.86 0.75 13.46
N VAL A 94 -20.67 0.21 12.26
CA VAL A 94 -19.46 -0.52 11.84
C VAL A 94 -18.61 0.36 10.95
N LEU A 95 -17.33 0.48 11.22
CA LEU A 95 -16.33 1.15 10.36
C LEU A 95 -15.40 0.12 9.73
N MET A 96 -15.21 0.19 8.43
CA MET A 96 -14.22 -0.61 7.69
C MET A 96 -13.27 0.30 6.93
N ALA A 97 -11.98 0.24 7.25
CA ALA A 97 -10.95 1.08 6.63
C ALA A 97 -9.54 0.52 6.88
N HIS A 98 -8.53 1.14 6.26
CA HIS A 98 -7.16 1.08 6.75
C HIS A 98 -7.06 2.01 7.96
N LEU A 99 -6.90 1.47 9.15
CA LEU A 99 -6.97 2.24 10.40
C LEU A 99 -5.60 2.62 10.98
N SER A 100 -4.50 2.07 10.46
CA SER A 100 -3.16 2.18 11.08
C SER A 100 -3.18 1.69 12.54
N ALA A 101 -3.95 0.66 12.83
CA ALA A 101 -4.33 0.25 14.16
C ALA A 101 -3.15 -0.02 15.10
N LEU A 102 -2.04 -0.61 14.57
CA LEU A 102 -0.84 -0.92 15.38
C LEU A 102 -0.04 0.32 15.79
N THR A 103 -0.24 1.46 15.13
CA THR A 103 0.55 2.68 15.34
C THR A 103 -0.26 3.85 15.89
N ASP A 104 -1.59 3.77 15.89
CA ASP A 104 -2.49 4.84 16.31
C ASP A 104 -3.47 4.35 17.40
N LYS A 105 -2.91 3.96 18.55
CA LYS A 105 -3.70 3.53 19.72
C LYS A 105 -4.70 4.59 20.23
N PRO A 106 -4.37 5.90 20.22
CA PRO A 106 -5.33 6.95 20.58
C PRO A 106 -6.59 6.96 19.71
N LEU A 107 -6.43 6.79 18.41
CA LEU A 107 -7.57 6.70 17.49
C LEU A 107 -8.44 5.47 17.81
N MET A 108 -7.83 4.32 18.07
CA MET A 108 -8.59 3.11 18.44
C MET A 108 -9.38 3.33 19.73
N GLN A 109 -8.80 4.03 20.71
CA GLN A 109 -9.51 4.40 21.94
C GLN A 109 -10.67 5.36 21.68
N ALA A 110 -10.50 6.33 20.77
CA ALA A 110 -11.56 7.27 20.39
C ALA A 110 -12.72 6.54 19.70
N LEU A 111 -12.44 5.61 18.77
CA LEU A 111 -13.46 4.79 18.11
C LEU A 111 -14.22 3.89 19.11
N ALA A 112 -13.50 3.29 20.06
CA ALA A 112 -14.12 2.51 21.14
C ALA A 112 -15.04 3.40 22.00
N SER A 113 -14.57 4.57 22.42
CA SER A 113 -15.35 5.50 23.25
C SER A 113 -16.59 6.03 22.52
N GLN A 114 -16.54 6.19 21.20
CA GLN A 114 -17.68 6.54 20.35
C GLN A 114 -18.70 5.39 20.23
N GLY A 115 -18.34 4.18 20.69
CA GLY A 115 -19.17 2.99 20.54
C GLY A 115 -19.18 2.43 19.11
N VAL A 116 -18.16 2.70 18.31
CA VAL A 116 -18.03 2.21 16.94
C VAL A 116 -17.35 0.84 16.95
N MET A 117 -17.92 -0.13 16.23
CA MET A 117 -17.26 -1.38 15.92
C MET A 117 -16.35 -1.16 14.72
N SER A 118 -15.04 -1.43 14.85
CA SER A 118 -14.12 -1.14 13.76
C SER A 118 -13.33 -2.37 13.30
N PHE A 119 -13.18 -2.48 11.98
CA PHE A 119 -12.37 -3.50 11.32
C PHE A 119 -11.20 -2.82 10.61
N ALA A 120 -9.97 -3.13 11.06
CA ALA A 120 -8.73 -2.68 10.46
C ALA A 120 -8.34 -3.64 9.34
N LEU A 121 -8.58 -3.23 8.09
CA LEU A 121 -8.40 -4.11 6.93
C LEU A 121 -6.93 -4.47 6.67
N GLU A 122 -5.99 -3.66 7.17
CA GLU A 122 -4.56 -3.96 7.11
C GLU A 122 -4.12 -5.11 8.03
N LEU A 123 -4.97 -5.51 8.98
CA LEU A 123 -4.74 -6.65 9.86
C LEU A 123 -5.29 -7.96 9.31
N MET A 124 -5.74 -7.97 8.03
CA MET A 124 -6.25 -9.16 7.37
C MET A 124 -5.25 -10.33 7.48
N PRO A 125 -5.64 -11.50 8.01
CA PRO A 125 -4.78 -12.66 8.11
C PRO A 125 -4.22 -13.09 6.74
N ARG A 126 -2.93 -13.46 6.69
CA ARG A 126 -2.24 -13.85 5.44
C ARG A 126 -2.48 -15.31 5.10
N ILE A 127 -3.70 -15.65 4.75
CA ILE A 127 -4.13 -17.00 4.33
C ILE A 127 -4.75 -16.94 2.93
N SER A 128 -4.81 -18.08 2.25
CA SER A 128 -5.29 -18.15 0.85
C SER A 128 -6.70 -17.59 0.67
N ARG A 129 -7.61 -17.84 1.63
CA ARG A 129 -8.98 -17.33 1.60
C ARG A 129 -9.07 -15.81 1.67
N ALA A 130 -8.09 -15.14 2.28
CA ALA A 130 -8.06 -13.70 2.47
C ALA A 130 -7.50 -12.92 1.26
N GLN A 131 -6.88 -13.59 0.30
CA GLN A 131 -6.15 -12.90 -0.80
C GLN A 131 -7.00 -11.87 -1.54
N SER A 132 -8.29 -12.17 -1.77
CA SER A 132 -9.19 -11.23 -2.44
C SER A 132 -9.65 -10.04 -1.57
N MET A 133 -9.32 -10.06 -0.27
CA MET A 133 -9.67 -9.06 0.73
C MET A 133 -8.45 -8.25 1.21
N ASP A 134 -7.24 -8.64 0.78
CA ASP A 134 -5.97 -8.04 1.19
C ASP A 134 -5.74 -6.69 0.51
N ILE A 135 -6.05 -5.62 1.24
CA ILE A 135 -5.84 -4.24 0.80
C ILE A 135 -4.35 -3.90 0.68
N LEU A 136 -3.48 -4.51 1.51
CA LEU A 136 -2.05 -4.20 1.47
C LEU A 136 -1.43 -4.72 0.17
N SER A 137 -1.76 -5.94 -0.24
CA SER A 137 -1.24 -6.51 -1.49
C SER A 137 -1.78 -5.79 -2.72
N SER A 138 -3.08 -5.48 -2.78
CA SER A 138 -3.67 -4.79 -3.93
C SER A 138 -3.08 -3.39 -4.12
N GLN A 139 -2.86 -2.66 -3.04
CA GLN A 139 -2.32 -1.31 -3.09
C GLN A 139 -0.80 -1.29 -3.30
N SER A 140 -0.06 -2.22 -2.69
CA SER A 140 1.39 -2.36 -2.91
C SER A 140 1.73 -2.71 -4.36
N ASN A 141 0.90 -3.52 -5.02
CA ASN A 141 1.09 -3.84 -6.45
C ASN A 141 1.07 -2.56 -7.29
N LEU A 142 0.05 -1.70 -7.11
CA LEU A 142 -0.05 -0.42 -7.81
C LEU A 142 1.09 0.54 -7.43
N ALA A 143 1.51 0.55 -6.16
CA ALA A 143 2.64 1.36 -5.72
C ALA A 143 3.94 0.97 -6.43
N GLY A 144 4.22 -0.32 -6.57
CA GLY A 144 5.38 -0.84 -7.32
C GLY A 144 5.37 -0.43 -8.80
N TYR A 145 4.21 -0.53 -9.45
CA TYR A 145 4.03 -0.03 -10.82
C TYR A 145 4.29 1.47 -10.92
N LYS A 146 3.64 2.26 -10.04
CA LYS A 146 3.75 3.73 -10.07
C LYS A 146 5.16 4.21 -9.78
N ALA A 147 5.90 3.53 -8.90
CA ALA A 147 7.30 3.84 -8.61
C ALA A 147 8.17 3.80 -9.87
N VAL A 148 8.01 2.77 -10.71
CA VAL A 148 8.75 2.67 -11.97
C VAL A 148 8.35 3.75 -12.96
N VAL A 149 7.04 4.04 -13.08
CA VAL A 149 6.54 5.08 -13.99
C VAL A 149 7.06 6.46 -13.57
N ASP A 150 7.04 6.79 -12.27
CA ASP A 150 7.54 8.07 -11.77
C ASP A 150 9.07 8.16 -11.92
N ALA A 151 9.79 7.07 -11.66
CA ALA A 151 11.22 7.01 -11.92
C ALA A 151 11.54 7.26 -13.39
N ALA A 152 10.84 6.59 -14.30
CA ALA A 152 11.03 6.75 -15.75
C ALA A 152 10.70 8.16 -16.24
N ALA A 153 9.65 8.79 -15.68
CA ALA A 153 9.28 10.17 -16.00
C ALA A 153 10.31 11.20 -15.51
N THR A 154 10.99 10.90 -14.40
CA THR A 154 12.03 11.76 -13.81
C THR A 154 13.40 11.51 -14.44
N PHE A 155 13.67 10.28 -14.86
CA PHE A 155 14.94 9.86 -15.45
C PHE A 155 15.09 10.43 -16.86
N GLY A 156 16.07 11.29 -17.06
CA GLY A 156 16.28 12.03 -18.32
C GLY A 156 16.79 11.18 -19.50
N ARG A 157 16.65 9.82 -19.44
CA ARG A 157 17.10 8.89 -20.49
C ARG A 157 16.03 7.85 -20.80
N ALA A 158 16.18 7.18 -21.96
CA ALA A 158 15.29 6.08 -22.34
C ALA A 158 15.47 4.85 -21.42
N MET A 159 14.37 4.15 -21.11
CA MET A 159 14.42 2.90 -20.37
C MET A 159 14.94 1.72 -21.21
N PRO A 160 14.46 1.50 -22.45
CA PRO A 160 14.92 0.37 -23.28
C PRO A 160 16.22 0.69 -24.02
N MET A 161 16.86 -0.38 -24.47
CA MET A 161 17.87 -0.25 -25.52
C MET A 161 17.22 0.25 -26.81
N MET A 162 17.86 1.21 -27.45
CA MET A 162 17.42 1.75 -28.74
C MET A 162 18.60 1.84 -29.69
N MET A 163 18.36 1.45 -30.96
CA MET A 163 19.36 1.58 -32.04
C MET A 163 18.86 2.56 -33.08
N THR A 164 19.68 3.52 -33.44
CA THR A 164 19.41 4.50 -34.49
C THR A 164 20.60 4.61 -35.42
N ALA A 165 20.43 5.25 -36.56
CA ALA A 165 21.54 5.54 -37.49
C ALA A 165 22.65 6.42 -36.81
N ALA A 166 22.27 7.19 -35.78
CA ALA A 166 23.20 8.03 -35.03
C ALA A 166 23.92 7.29 -33.87
N GLY A 167 23.54 6.02 -33.58
CA GLY A 167 24.18 5.22 -32.56
C GLY A 167 23.17 4.46 -31.68
N THR A 168 23.70 3.78 -30.67
CA THR A 168 22.97 2.91 -29.74
C THR A 168 22.84 3.58 -28.36
N ILE A 169 21.62 3.57 -27.82
CA ILE A 169 21.33 3.95 -26.44
C ILE A 169 21.29 2.67 -25.61
N ALA A 170 22.14 2.57 -24.59
CA ALA A 170 22.13 1.44 -23.66
C ALA A 170 20.87 1.45 -22.78
N PRO A 171 20.29 0.28 -22.42
CA PRO A 171 19.13 0.20 -21.54
C PRO A 171 19.44 0.72 -20.15
N ALA A 172 18.44 1.30 -19.48
CA ALA A 172 18.53 1.70 -18.09
C ALA A 172 18.78 0.49 -17.18
N ARG A 173 19.60 0.69 -16.15
CA ARG A 173 19.89 -0.30 -15.12
C ARG A 173 19.08 0.03 -13.87
N VAL A 174 18.19 -0.87 -13.49
CA VAL A 174 17.27 -0.68 -12.34
C VAL A 174 17.62 -1.67 -11.24
N LEU A 175 17.79 -1.19 -10.02
CA LEU A 175 17.98 -2.01 -8.83
C LEU A 175 16.76 -1.87 -7.90
N VAL A 176 16.18 -3.02 -7.50
CA VAL A 176 15.03 -3.07 -6.60
C VAL A 176 15.44 -3.73 -5.28
N PHE A 177 15.23 -3.01 -4.18
CA PHE A 177 15.39 -3.51 -2.82
C PHE A 177 14.06 -4.00 -2.28
N GLY A 178 13.99 -5.30 -2.01
CA GLY A 178 12.80 -6.00 -1.56
C GLY A 178 12.03 -6.63 -2.73
N ALA A 179 11.78 -7.93 -2.63
CA ALA A 179 11.00 -8.73 -3.57
C ALA A 179 9.65 -9.15 -2.95
N GLY A 180 8.99 -8.21 -2.24
CA GLY A 180 7.58 -8.31 -1.86
C GLY A 180 6.68 -7.92 -3.02
N VAL A 181 5.37 -7.74 -2.76
CA VAL A 181 4.38 -7.43 -3.80
C VAL A 181 4.76 -6.18 -4.62
N ALA A 182 5.14 -5.09 -3.94
CA ALA A 182 5.55 -3.85 -4.61
C ALA A 182 6.84 -4.05 -5.42
N GLY A 183 7.86 -4.73 -4.84
CA GLY A 183 9.12 -4.97 -5.51
C GLY A 183 9.01 -5.88 -6.73
N LEU A 184 8.27 -6.98 -6.63
CA LEU A 184 8.02 -7.87 -7.77
C LEU A 184 7.28 -7.16 -8.90
N GLN A 185 6.28 -6.30 -8.57
CA GLN A 185 5.60 -5.51 -9.58
C GLN A 185 6.54 -4.45 -10.19
N ALA A 186 7.40 -3.81 -9.39
CA ALA A 186 8.40 -2.88 -9.91
C ALA A 186 9.36 -3.60 -10.88
N ILE A 187 9.86 -4.79 -10.51
CA ILE A 187 10.70 -5.62 -11.39
C ILE A 187 9.98 -5.91 -12.71
N ALA A 188 8.75 -6.42 -12.64
CA ALA A 188 7.96 -6.76 -13.83
C ALA A 188 7.72 -5.55 -14.71
N THR A 189 7.42 -4.39 -14.13
CA THR A 189 7.16 -3.14 -14.87
C THR A 189 8.43 -2.63 -15.52
N ALA A 190 9.55 -2.54 -14.80
CA ALA A 190 10.83 -2.08 -15.34
C ALA A 190 11.33 -3.00 -16.48
N LYS A 191 11.13 -4.32 -16.34
CA LYS A 191 11.45 -5.29 -17.41
C LYS A 191 10.61 -5.06 -18.66
N ARG A 192 9.29 -4.84 -18.51
CA ARG A 192 8.41 -4.53 -19.65
C ARG A 192 8.79 -3.22 -20.33
N MET A 193 9.33 -2.26 -19.60
CA MET A 193 9.87 -1.01 -20.15
C MET A 193 11.27 -1.17 -20.80
N GLY A 194 11.83 -2.38 -20.82
CA GLY A 194 13.09 -2.70 -21.49
C GLY A 194 14.34 -2.47 -20.67
N ALA A 195 14.24 -2.23 -19.36
CA ALA A 195 15.38 -2.07 -18.48
C ALA A 195 16.08 -3.40 -18.17
N VAL A 196 17.35 -3.31 -17.80
CA VAL A 196 18.10 -4.41 -17.16
C VAL A 196 17.87 -4.29 -15.65
N VAL A 197 17.18 -5.30 -15.07
CA VAL A 197 16.73 -5.24 -13.69
C VAL A 197 17.51 -6.20 -12.79
N TYR A 198 18.00 -5.66 -11.68
CA TYR A 198 18.60 -6.37 -10.57
C TYR A 198 17.71 -6.25 -9.34
N ALA A 199 17.74 -7.22 -8.45
CA ALA A 199 17.01 -7.16 -7.19
C ALA A 199 17.79 -7.83 -6.06
N THR A 200 17.53 -7.36 -4.85
CA THR A 200 18.02 -7.97 -3.61
C THR A 200 16.89 -8.08 -2.60
N ASP A 201 16.87 -9.17 -1.85
CA ASP A 201 15.96 -9.41 -0.72
C ASP A 201 16.71 -10.24 0.34
N VAL A 202 16.34 -10.06 1.60
CA VAL A 202 16.91 -10.87 2.70
C VAL A 202 16.43 -12.32 2.64
N ARG A 203 15.33 -12.60 1.97
CA ARG A 203 14.72 -13.93 1.80
C ARG A 203 15.22 -14.56 0.50
N TYR A 204 16.07 -15.56 0.60
CA TYR A 204 16.58 -16.27 -0.59
C TYR A 204 15.45 -16.90 -1.44
N ALA A 205 14.35 -17.33 -0.81
CA ALA A 205 13.18 -17.87 -1.51
C ALA A 205 12.58 -16.95 -2.58
N THR A 206 12.83 -15.64 -2.52
CA THR A 206 12.36 -14.70 -3.52
C THR A 206 13.18 -14.69 -4.81
N LYS A 207 14.34 -15.35 -4.84
CA LYS A 207 15.22 -15.44 -6.02
C LYS A 207 14.47 -15.97 -7.23
N GLU A 208 13.80 -17.12 -7.08
CA GLU A 208 13.05 -17.75 -8.18
C GLU A 208 11.94 -16.80 -8.71
N GLN A 209 11.25 -16.09 -7.83
CA GLN A 209 10.22 -15.12 -8.22
C GLN A 209 10.82 -13.96 -9.02
N VAL A 210 11.97 -13.43 -8.61
CA VAL A 210 12.69 -12.36 -9.33
C VAL A 210 13.14 -12.85 -10.71
N GLU A 211 13.73 -14.04 -10.78
CA GLU A 211 14.25 -14.60 -12.03
C GLU A 211 13.14 -14.98 -13.00
N SER A 212 12.00 -15.45 -12.51
CA SER A 212 10.79 -15.72 -13.32
C SER A 212 10.24 -14.47 -14.01
N LEU A 213 10.43 -13.29 -13.41
CA LEU A 213 10.10 -12.00 -14.01
C LEU A 213 11.19 -11.43 -14.93
N GLY A 214 12.29 -12.19 -15.13
CA GLY A 214 13.43 -11.79 -15.96
C GLY A 214 14.38 -10.81 -15.27
N GLY A 215 14.27 -10.62 -13.95
CA GLY A 215 15.24 -9.89 -13.12
C GLY A 215 16.46 -10.76 -12.80
N LYS A 216 17.53 -10.14 -12.31
CA LYS A 216 18.73 -10.80 -11.80
C LYS A 216 18.79 -10.62 -10.29
N PHE A 217 18.79 -11.73 -9.54
CA PHE A 217 18.91 -11.66 -8.09
C PHE A 217 20.37 -11.50 -7.69
N ILE A 218 20.68 -10.60 -6.75
CA ILE A 218 22.04 -10.43 -6.22
C ILE A 218 22.30 -11.53 -5.20
N VAL A 219 23.20 -12.43 -5.54
CA VAL A 219 23.65 -13.53 -4.69
C VAL A 219 25.09 -13.26 -4.25
N VAL A 220 25.35 -13.30 -2.95
CA VAL A 220 26.68 -13.13 -2.36
C VAL A 220 27.30 -14.47 -1.99
N ASP A 221 26.52 -15.30 -1.29
CA ASP A 221 26.88 -16.65 -0.89
C ASP A 221 25.60 -17.49 -0.87
N GLU A 222 25.43 -18.29 -1.91
CA GLU A 222 24.17 -19.01 -2.13
C GLU A 222 23.89 -20.05 -1.02
N GLU A 223 24.90 -20.71 -0.52
CA GLU A 223 24.76 -21.76 0.52
C GLU A 223 24.37 -21.10 1.86
N LYS A 224 25.05 -20.02 2.24
CA LYS A 224 24.70 -19.26 3.45
C LYS A 224 23.30 -18.67 3.36
N MET A 225 22.92 -18.09 2.21
CA MET A 225 21.58 -17.53 2.01
C MET A 225 20.48 -18.58 2.11
N LYS A 226 20.70 -19.79 1.56
CA LYS A 226 19.77 -20.92 1.71
C LYS A 226 19.66 -21.39 3.15
N ALA A 227 20.79 -21.51 3.85
CA ALA A 227 20.84 -21.96 5.25
C ALA A 227 20.18 -20.97 6.23
N ALA A 228 20.16 -19.68 5.91
CA ALA A 228 19.54 -18.65 6.73
C ALA A 228 18.01 -18.60 6.61
N GLN A 229 17.43 -19.32 5.66
CA GLN A 229 15.98 -19.31 5.44
C GLN A 229 15.24 -20.01 6.58
N THR A 230 14.24 -19.34 7.16
CA THR A 230 13.36 -19.90 8.19
C THR A 230 12.03 -20.34 7.59
N ALA A 231 11.34 -21.28 8.23
CA ALA A 231 10.00 -21.73 7.83
C ALA A 231 8.95 -20.57 7.83
N GLY A 232 9.18 -19.52 8.61
CA GLY A 232 8.32 -18.33 8.67
C GLY A 232 8.60 -17.26 7.61
N GLY A 233 9.51 -17.52 6.66
CA GLY A 233 9.84 -16.58 5.58
C GLY A 233 10.72 -15.39 5.98
N TYR A 234 11.30 -15.40 7.19
CA TYR A 234 12.30 -14.44 7.63
C TYR A 234 13.71 -15.06 7.52
N ALA A 235 14.73 -14.24 7.23
CA ALA A 235 16.11 -14.70 7.29
C ALA A 235 16.60 -14.72 8.76
N LYS A 236 17.36 -15.76 9.15
CA LYS A 236 18.14 -15.74 10.39
C LYS A 236 19.19 -14.63 10.31
N GLU A 237 19.63 -14.16 11.45
CA GLU A 237 20.73 -13.21 11.51
C GLU A 237 22.01 -13.88 10.96
N MET A 238 22.63 -13.17 10.01
CA MET A 238 23.84 -13.62 9.32
C MET A 238 25.09 -13.13 10.06
N ASP A 239 26.21 -13.84 9.86
CA ASP A 239 27.51 -13.42 10.40
C ASP A 239 27.99 -12.09 9.78
N ASP A 240 28.91 -11.42 10.45
CA ASP A 240 29.37 -10.09 10.05
C ASP A 240 30.16 -10.11 8.73
N ASP A 241 30.85 -11.22 8.40
CA ASP A 241 31.54 -11.39 7.12
C ASP A 241 30.55 -11.42 5.97
N PHE A 242 29.46 -12.17 6.14
CA PHE A 242 28.39 -12.20 5.14
C PHE A 242 27.71 -10.84 4.98
N LYS A 243 27.36 -10.16 6.10
CA LYS A 243 26.75 -8.81 6.09
C LYS A 243 27.64 -7.83 5.33
N LYS A 244 28.95 -7.88 5.56
CA LYS A 244 29.93 -7.04 4.87
C LYS A 244 29.97 -7.33 3.37
N LYS A 245 30.09 -8.59 2.97
CA LYS A 245 30.09 -9.00 1.55
C LYS A 245 28.80 -8.57 0.84
N GLN A 246 27.66 -8.72 1.52
CA GLN A 246 26.37 -8.30 0.99
C GLN A 246 26.31 -6.77 0.83
N ALA A 247 26.76 -6.01 1.82
CA ALA A 247 26.84 -4.56 1.74
C ALA A 247 27.74 -4.09 0.58
N ASP A 248 28.91 -4.72 0.41
CA ASP A 248 29.84 -4.40 -0.66
C ASP A 248 29.26 -4.72 -2.05
N ALA A 249 28.59 -5.87 -2.21
CA ALA A 249 27.93 -6.24 -3.46
C ALA A 249 26.78 -5.30 -3.81
N VAL A 250 25.97 -4.95 -2.82
CA VAL A 250 24.84 -4.00 -2.99
C VAL A 250 25.39 -2.61 -3.32
N ARG A 251 26.42 -2.14 -2.61
CA ARG A 251 27.09 -0.84 -2.87
C ARG A 251 27.60 -0.78 -4.30
N ALA A 252 28.27 -1.83 -4.78
CA ALA A 252 28.79 -1.91 -6.14
C ALA A 252 27.67 -1.90 -7.20
N GLU A 253 26.49 -2.45 -6.88
CA GLU A 253 25.37 -2.47 -7.79
C GLU A 253 24.62 -1.12 -7.80
N VAL A 254 24.45 -0.46 -6.64
CA VAL A 254 23.89 0.89 -6.55
C VAL A 254 24.71 1.87 -7.40
N ALA A 255 26.04 1.84 -7.29
CA ALA A 255 26.93 2.70 -8.07
C ALA A 255 26.79 2.56 -9.60
N LYS A 256 26.33 1.39 -10.08
CA LYS A 256 26.11 1.12 -11.51
C LYS A 256 24.68 1.40 -11.96
N SER A 257 23.75 1.54 -11.01
CA SER A 257 22.33 1.69 -11.28
C SER A 257 21.98 3.10 -11.74
N ASP A 258 21.11 3.20 -12.70
CA ASP A 258 20.50 4.45 -13.17
C ASP A 258 19.24 4.76 -12.34
N ILE A 259 18.50 3.72 -11.91
CA ILE A 259 17.31 3.83 -11.08
C ILE A 259 17.41 2.85 -9.91
N VAL A 260 17.06 3.31 -8.71
CA VAL A 260 16.95 2.49 -7.50
C VAL A 260 15.53 2.62 -6.96
N ILE A 261 14.91 1.49 -6.61
CA ILE A 261 13.58 1.44 -5.97
C ILE A 261 13.69 0.67 -4.67
N THR A 262 13.32 1.29 -3.55
CA THR A 262 13.35 0.67 -2.23
C THR A 262 11.93 0.43 -1.72
N THR A 263 11.69 -0.79 -1.17
CA THR A 263 10.34 -1.22 -0.78
C THR A 263 10.29 -1.86 0.62
N ALA A 264 11.35 -1.74 1.42
CA ALA A 264 11.42 -2.44 2.70
C ALA A 264 10.64 -1.69 3.79
N LEU A 265 9.55 -2.30 4.23
CA LEU A 265 8.72 -1.83 5.33
C LEU A 265 8.58 -2.91 6.39
N ILE A 266 8.63 -2.51 7.65
CA ILE A 266 8.36 -3.37 8.81
C ILE A 266 7.11 -2.81 9.48
N PRO A 267 6.00 -3.55 9.52
CA PRO A 267 4.76 -3.06 10.12
C PRO A 267 4.97 -2.55 11.54
N GLY A 268 4.49 -1.33 11.84
CA GLY A 268 4.55 -0.72 13.17
C GLY A 268 5.95 -0.26 13.61
N ARG A 269 6.95 -0.26 12.72
CA ARG A 269 8.33 0.18 13.04
C ARG A 269 8.85 1.16 11.99
N PRO A 270 9.84 1.99 12.32
CA PRO A 270 10.57 2.79 11.34
C PRO A 270 11.17 1.90 10.25
N ALA A 271 11.22 2.42 9.02
CA ALA A 271 11.83 1.72 7.90
C ALA A 271 13.34 1.50 8.12
N PRO A 272 13.88 0.33 7.75
CA PRO A 272 15.31 0.10 7.84
C PRO A 272 16.05 0.98 6.83
N ARG A 273 17.20 1.54 7.23
CA ARG A 273 18.10 2.25 6.32
C ARG A 273 18.85 1.25 5.45
N LEU A 274 18.59 1.25 4.14
CA LEU A 274 19.19 0.34 3.16
C LEU A 274 20.29 1.01 2.33
N VAL A 275 20.13 2.30 2.04
CA VAL A 275 21.07 3.06 1.22
C VAL A 275 21.51 4.28 2.00
N ALA A 276 22.76 4.29 2.47
CA ALA A 276 23.35 5.40 3.18
C ALA A 276 23.80 6.52 2.21
N GLY A 277 23.99 7.72 2.71
CA GLY A 277 24.34 8.89 1.90
C GLY A 277 25.64 8.76 1.11
N ASP A 278 26.64 8.08 1.68
CA ASP A 278 27.90 7.77 0.99
C ASP A 278 27.71 6.79 -0.18
N VAL A 279 26.70 5.93 -0.12
CA VAL A 279 26.32 5.03 -1.22
C VAL A 279 25.54 5.79 -2.30
N VAL A 280 24.63 6.69 -1.92
CA VAL A 280 23.94 7.60 -2.85
C VAL A 280 24.96 8.45 -3.62
N ALA A 281 26.01 8.91 -2.95
CA ALA A 281 27.07 9.71 -3.56
C ALA A 281 27.88 8.97 -4.65
N LEU A 282 27.81 7.63 -4.72
CA LEU A 282 28.44 6.83 -5.78
C LEU A 282 27.62 6.75 -7.06
N MET A 283 26.34 7.08 -7.01
CA MET A 283 25.47 7.05 -8.18
C MET A 283 25.83 8.20 -9.15
N LYS A 284 25.52 7.96 -10.43
CA LYS A 284 25.77 8.97 -11.48
C LYS A 284 24.78 10.12 -11.35
N ALA A 285 25.21 11.31 -11.72
CA ALA A 285 24.31 12.45 -11.90
C ALA A 285 23.18 12.10 -12.90
N GLY A 286 21.96 12.53 -12.59
CA GLY A 286 20.75 12.19 -13.36
C GLY A 286 20.14 10.84 -13.00
N SER A 287 20.74 10.06 -12.08
CA SER A 287 20.10 8.85 -11.52
C SER A 287 18.91 9.21 -10.63
N VAL A 288 17.97 8.28 -10.49
CA VAL A 288 16.74 8.46 -9.73
C VAL A 288 16.60 7.36 -8.68
N ILE A 289 16.22 7.75 -7.48
CA ILE A 289 15.83 6.82 -6.40
C ILE A 289 14.34 7.03 -6.09
N VAL A 290 13.57 5.96 -6.00
CA VAL A 290 12.19 6.01 -5.48
C VAL A 290 12.15 5.24 -4.17
N ASP A 291 11.84 5.93 -3.09
CA ASP A 291 11.75 5.36 -1.75
C ASP A 291 10.30 5.17 -1.33
N LEU A 292 9.78 3.94 -1.47
CA LEU A 292 8.40 3.60 -1.09
C LEU A 292 8.20 3.53 0.44
N ALA A 293 9.27 3.62 1.21
CA ALA A 293 9.23 3.63 2.67
C ALA A 293 9.27 5.04 3.28
N ALA A 294 9.17 6.09 2.47
CA ALA A 294 9.30 7.50 2.90
C ALA A 294 8.36 7.86 4.06
N GLU A 295 7.15 7.30 4.11
CA GLU A 295 6.20 7.53 5.20
C GLU A 295 6.69 7.00 6.55
N ALA A 296 7.47 5.92 6.55
CA ALA A 296 8.05 5.28 7.74
C ALA A 296 9.50 5.74 8.03
N GLY A 297 9.92 6.88 7.49
CA GLY A 297 11.25 7.46 7.69
C GLY A 297 12.26 7.16 6.57
N GLY A 298 11.89 6.35 5.59
CA GLY A 298 12.65 6.07 4.38
C GLY A 298 13.75 5.01 4.53
N ASN A 299 13.94 4.27 3.44
CA ASN A 299 15.06 3.32 3.30
C ASN A 299 16.35 4.00 2.82
N VAL A 300 16.26 5.22 2.32
CA VAL A 300 17.38 5.95 1.70
C VAL A 300 17.69 7.19 2.53
N GLU A 301 18.96 7.43 2.81
CA GLU A 301 19.39 8.66 3.45
C GLU A 301 19.16 9.85 2.51
N GLY A 302 18.57 10.92 3.05
CA GLY A 302 18.18 12.10 2.26
C GLY A 302 16.75 12.04 1.71
N THR A 303 16.01 10.94 1.92
CA THR A 303 14.57 10.90 1.62
C THR A 303 13.82 11.93 2.46
N VAL A 304 13.01 12.75 1.79
CA VAL A 304 12.08 13.68 2.43
C VAL A 304 10.67 13.33 2.02
N LYS A 305 9.80 13.12 3.02
CA LYS A 305 8.40 12.74 2.82
C LYS A 305 7.70 13.73 1.88
N ASP A 306 7.00 13.18 0.86
CA ASP A 306 6.21 13.89 -0.16
C ASP A 306 6.98 14.89 -1.02
N GLN A 307 8.32 14.74 -1.09
CA GLN A 307 9.15 15.62 -1.90
C GLN A 307 10.02 14.83 -2.88
N ALA A 308 10.41 15.55 -3.95
CA ALA A 308 11.53 15.19 -4.82
C ALA A 308 12.73 16.03 -4.41
N VAL A 309 13.80 15.40 -3.98
CA VAL A 309 15.02 16.08 -3.50
C VAL A 309 16.18 15.74 -4.43
N MET A 310 16.91 16.74 -4.87
CA MET A 310 18.16 16.55 -5.63
C MET A 310 19.35 16.62 -4.69
N THR A 311 20.20 15.60 -4.73
CA THR A 311 21.44 15.55 -3.95
C THR A 311 22.54 16.38 -4.60
N ALA A 312 23.63 16.65 -3.85
CA ALA A 312 24.76 17.44 -4.35
C ALA A 312 25.45 16.84 -5.59
N ASN A 313 25.41 15.49 -5.74
CA ASN A 313 25.94 14.80 -6.92
C ASN A 313 24.91 14.63 -8.06
N GLY A 314 23.74 15.29 -7.98
CA GLY A 314 22.74 15.29 -9.04
C GLY A 314 21.85 14.05 -9.12
N VAL A 315 21.70 13.29 -8.03
CA VAL A 315 20.75 12.19 -7.90
C VAL A 315 19.42 12.74 -7.40
N THR A 316 18.30 12.36 -8.03
CA THR A 316 16.95 12.74 -7.57
C THR A 316 16.36 11.64 -6.71
N ILE A 317 15.99 11.96 -5.46
CA ILE A 317 15.29 11.05 -4.53
C ILE A 317 13.81 11.43 -4.49
N LEU A 318 12.95 10.52 -4.89
CA LEU A 318 11.49 10.66 -4.85
C LEU A 318 10.97 10.00 -3.57
N GLY A 319 10.57 10.80 -2.58
CA GLY A 319 10.02 10.38 -1.30
C GLY A 319 8.49 10.43 -1.26
N TYR A 320 7.80 10.21 -2.38
CA TYR A 320 6.35 10.28 -2.44
C TYR A 320 5.69 9.18 -1.60
N THR A 321 4.79 9.58 -0.72
CA THR A 321 3.93 8.66 0.03
C THR A 321 2.65 8.34 -0.72
N ASN A 322 1.86 7.41 -0.21
CA ASN A 322 0.55 7.04 -0.75
C ASN A 322 0.55 6.82 -2.29
N MET A 323 1.57 6.13 -2.79
CA MET A 323 1.81 5.95 -4.23
C MET A 323 0.60 5.34 -4.96
N SER A 324 -0.15 4.44 -4.32
CA SER A 324 -1.35 3.85 -4.91
C SER A 324 -2.45 4.88 -5.16
N ALA A 325 -2.59 5.91 -4.32
CA ALA A 325 -3.56 6.98 -4.53
C ALA A 325 -3.27 7.80 -5.80
N ARG A 326 -2.03 7.83 -6.28
CA ARG A 326 -1.67 8.50 -7.55
C ARG A 326 -2.20 7.75 -8.79
N LEU A 327 -2.87 6.60 -8.58
CA LEU A 327 -3.63 5.83 -9.58
C LEU A 327 -5.08 5.70 -9.10
N GLY A 328 -5.70 6.81 -8.69
CA GLY A 328 -6.95 6.85 -7.93
C GLY A 328 -8.05 5.93 -8.44
N ARG A 329 -8.26 5.87 -9.76
CA ARG A 329 -9.32 5.04 -10.36
C ARG A 329 -9.09 3.53 -10.16
N ASP A 330 -7.91 3.02 -10.54
CA ASP A 330 -7.60 1.59 -10.42
C ASP A 330 -7.45 1.19 -8.95
N SER A 331 -6.81 2.05 -8.17
CA SER A 331 -6.62 1.87 -6.75
C SER A 331 -7.95 1.78 -5.99
N SER A 332 -8.91 2.67 -6.29
CA SER A 332 -10.26 2.60 -5.76
C SER A 332 -10.99 1.33 -6.17
N SER A 333 -10.85 0.93 -7.44
CA SER A 333 -11.49 -0.29 -7.95
C SER A 333 -11.03 -1.54 -7.20
N LEU A 334 -9.73 -1.67 -6.94
CA LEU A 334 -9.17 -2.80 -6.20
C LEU A 334 -9.54 -2.74 -4.72
N PHE A 335 -9.37 -1.58 -4.08
CA PHE A 335 -9.69 -1.40 -2.66
C PHE A 335 -11.18 -1.64 -2.38
N ALA A 336 -12.08 -1.05 -3.17
CA ALA A 336 -13.51 -1.24 -3.05
C ALA A 336 -13.91 -2.72 -3.20
N ARG A 337 -13.23 -3.46 -4.09
CA ARG A 337 -13.43 -4.91 -4.25
C ARG A 337 -12.93 -5.69 -3.04
N ASN A 338 -11.81 -5.30 -2.45
CA ASN A 338 -11.32 -5.92 -1.21
C ASN A 338 -12.33 -5.74 -0.07
N ILE A 339 -12.84 -4.51 0.14
CA ILE A 339 -13.89 -4.24 1.14
C ILE A 339 -15.16 -5.03 0.83
N PHE A 340 -15.63 -5.01 -0.41
CA PHE A 340 -16.83 -5.75 -0.82
C PHE A 340 -16.70 -7.23 -0.48
N ASN A 341 -15.59 -7.87 -0.81
CA ASN A 341 -15.36 -9.28 -0.54
C ASN A 341 -15.36 -9.56 0.97
N PHE A 342 -14.75 -8.70 1.78
CA PHE A 342 -14.75 -8.84 3.23
C PHE A 342 -16.16 -8.62 3.83
N LEU A 343 -16.84 -7.55 3.43
CA LEU A 343 -18.18 -7.24 3.90
C LEU A 343 -19.19 -8.35 3.59
N THR A 344 -19.06 -9.01 2.43
CA THR A 344 -19.97 -10.12 2.04
C THR A 344 -19.87 -11.35 2.94
N LEU A 345 -18.76 -11.52 3.68
CA LEU A 345 -18.67 -12.56 4.73
C LEU A 345 -19.63 -12.30 5.91
N MET A 346 -20.02 -11.05 6.09
CA MET A 346 -20.83 -10.58 7.21
C MET A 346 -22.26 -10.20 6.79
N LEU A 347 -22.63 -10.46 5.52
CA LEU A 347 -23.98 -10.20 5.03
C LEU A 347 -24.84 -11.47 5.05
N GLU A 348 -26.05 -11.33 5.53
CA GLU A 348 -27.08 -12.35 5.34
C GLU A 348 -27.55 -12.31 3.88
N LYS A 349 -27.49 -13.47 3.21
CA LYS A 349 -27.84 -13.56 1.78
C LYS A 349 -29.29 -13.10 1.54
N GLY A 350 -29.45 -12.17 0.60
CA GLY A 350 -30.75 -11.70 0.10
C GLY A 350 -31.46 -10.67 0.98
N THR A 351 -31.02 -10.43 2.20
CA THR A 351 -31.67 -9.44 3.10
C THR A 351 -30.85 -8.15 3.22
N GLY A 352 -29.54 -8.21 2.93
CA GLY A 352 -28.61 -7.10 3.12
C GLY A 352 -28.42 -6.71 4.59
N ASN A 353 -28.77 -7.58 5.54
CA ASN A 353 -28.54 -7.37 6.97
C ASN A 353 -27.17 -7.90 7.40
N LEU A 354 -26.61 -7.34 8.47
CA LEU A 354 -25.38 -7.88 9.08
C LEU A 354 -25.70 -9.18 9.80
N LYS A 355 -24.89 -10.21 9.49
CA LYS A 355 -24.85 -11.49 10.19
C LYS A 355 -23.40 -11.91 10.37
N ILE A 356 -22.76 -11.37 11.40
CA ILE A 356 -21.35 -11.55 11.66
C ILE A 356 -21.08 -12.92 12.29
N ASN A 357 -20.25 -13.72 11.63
CA ASN A 357 -19.71 -14.94 12.22
C ASN A 357 -18.47 -14.60 13.06
N TRP A 358 -18.64 -14.53 14.37
CA TRP A 358 -17.56 -14.19 15.31
C TRP A 358 -16.48 -15.26 15.42
N GLU A 359 -16.71 -16.46 14.93
CA GLU A 359 -15.71 -17.54 14.91
C GLU A 359 -14.82 -17.50 13.66
N ASP A 360 -15.19 -16.71 12.66
CA ASP A 360 -14.38 -16.56 11.45
C ASP A 360 -13.03 -15.86 11.76
N GLU A 361 -11.94 -16.50 11.36
CA GLU A 361 -10.57 -15.99 11.61
C GLU A 361 -10.29 -14.65 10.94
N LEU A 362 -10.94 -14.36 9.78
CA LEU A 362 -10.77 -13.07 9.08
C LEU A 362 -11.48 -11.95 9.84
N VAL A 363 -12.65 -12.24 10.40
CA VAL A 363 -13.40 -11.32 11.24
C VAL A 363 -12.62 -11.06 12.54
N LYS A 364 -12.16 -12.11 13.23
CA LYS A 364 -11.36 -12.00 14.46
C LYS A 364 -10.05 -11.23 14.22
N GLY A 365 -9.38 -11.54 13.12
CA GLY A 365 -8.08 -10.95 12.79
C GLY A 365 -8.13 -9.47 12.41
N THR A 366 -9.28 -8.96 12.00
CA THR A 366 -9.46 -7.56 11.59
C THR A 366 -10.24 -6.71 12.60
N LEU A 367 -10.95 -7.33 13.54
CA LEU A 367 -11.76 -6.64 14.54
C LEU A 367 -10.86 -5.93 15.56
N VAL A 368 -11.00 -4.60 15.67
CA VAL A 368 -10.19 -3.78 16.58
C VAL A 368 -11.01 -3.28 17.77
N THR A 369 -12.18 -2.69 17.53
CA THR A 369 -13.04 -2.17 18.59
C THR A 369 -14.41 -2.79 18.55
N LYS A 370 -14.97 -3.10 19.73
CA LYS A 370 -16.32 -3.63 19.90
C LYS A 370 -16.82 -3.35 21.30
N ASP A 371 -18.10 -3.05 21.46
CA ASP A 371 -18.76 -2.83 22.76
C ASP A 371 -18.03 -1.84 23.66
N GLY A 372 -17.54 -0.73 23.07
CA GLY A 372 -16.83 0.33 23.80
C GLY A 372 -15.39 0.00 24.21
N ARG A 373 -14.80 -1.08 23.67
CA ARG A 373 -13.46 -1.56 24.07
C ARG A 373 -12.60 -1.89 22.87
N ILE A 374 -11.27 -1.80 23.03
CA ILE A 374 -10.30 -2.37 22.11
C ILE A 374 -10.25 -3.88 22.42
N VAL A 375 -10.50 -4.72 21.40
CA VAL A 375 -10.61 -6.17 21.55
C VAL A 375 -9.52 -6.95 20.82
N HIS A 376 -8.77 -6.31 19.91
CA HIS A 376 -7.73 -6.99 19.14
C HIS A 376 -6.53 -7.37 20.01
N PRO A 377 -6.07 -8.65 20.00
CA PRO A 377 -5.01 -9.13 20.90
C PRO A 377 -3.71 -8.34 20.83
N SER A 378 -3.30 -7.92 19.63
CA SER A 378 -2.07 -7.13 19.44
C SER A 378 -2.15 -5.68 19.96
N LEU A 379 -3.32 -5.21 20.42
CA LEU A 379 -3.57 -3.85 20.87
C LEU A 379 -4.03 -3.80 22.33
N ALA A 380 -4.47 -4.92 22.89
CA ALA A 380 -4.99 -5.08 24.24
C ALA A 380 -3.84 -5.23 25.27
N GLY A 381 -2.79 -4.40 25.15
CA GLY A 381 -1.65 -4.36 26.07
C GLY A 381 -1.45 -2.97 26.65
#